data_58562a5f5518151e193acde76f6e64f7
#
_entry.id   58562a5f5518151e193acde76f6e64f7
#
_cell.length_a   1.000
_cell.length_b   1.000
_cell.length_c   1.000
_cell.angle_alpha   90.00
_cell.angle_beta   90.00
_cell.angle_gamma   90.00
#
_symmetry.space_group_name_H-M   'P 1'
#
loop_
_entity.id
_entity.type
_entity.pdbx_description
1 polymer ?
#
loop_
_entity_poly.entity_id
_entity_poly.type
_entity_poly.pdbx_seq_one_letter_code
_entity_poly.pdbx_strand_id
1 'polypeptide(L)'
;MPLLEISQLKKSYAAPDGGTNVVVDVPEFRLEAQAQVALSGESGSGKTTFLNLIAGILAPDSGSIKLNGLELAGLRESARDRVRATTIGYIFQTFNLLQGYTALENVLLGMSFGPGADREFAKALLKRVGLDAKLNHLPRQLSTGQQQRVAVARALANRPKLVLADEPTGNLDHTNAREAMALIREACRENGAALLLVSHDREVLGQFESVQELGKLNRAAK
;
A
#
# COMPACT_ATOMS: atom_id res chain seq x y z
N MET A 1 -10.51 -18.70 2.04
CA MET A 1 -11.25 -17.52 2.58
C MET A 1 -10.54 -16.28 2.10
N PRO A 2 -11.24 -15.30 1.55
CA PRO A 2 -10.60 -14.08 1.08
C PRO A 2 -9.89 -13.36 2.24
N LEU A 3 -8.74 -12.77 1.92
CA LEU A 3 -7.97 -11.94 2.86
C LEU A 3 -8.67 -10.61 3.10
N LEU A 4 -9.19 -10.01 2.03
CA LEU A 4 -9.90 -8.73 2.08
C LEU A 4 -11.28 -8.91 1.45
N GLU A 5 -12.31 -8.46 2.17
CA GLU A 5 -13.70 -8.41 1.70
C GLU A 5 -14.26 -7.02 1.93
N ILE A 6 -14.85 -6.44 0.91
CA ILE A 6 -15.49 -5.12 0.94
C ILE A 6 -16.93 -5.29 0.49
N SER A 7 -17.87 -4.66 1.21
CA SER A 7 -19.29 -4.67 0.89
C SER A 7 -19.91 -3.30 1.08
N GLN A 8 -20.61 -2.77 0.04
CA GLN A 8 -21.37 -1.51 0.05
C GLN A 8 -20.58 -0.32 0.58
N LEU A 9 -19.27 -0.27 0.26
CA LEU A 9 -18.34 0.74 0.80
C LEU A 9 -18.61 2.10 0.16
N LYS A 10 -18.83 3.12 1.01
CA LYS A 10 -19.02 4.51 0.56
C LYS A 10 -18.14 5.48 1.31
N LYS A 11 -17.64 6.47 0.56
CA LYS A 11 -16.92 7.63 1.09
C LYS A 11 -17.22 8.86 0.29
N SER A 12 -17.56 9.93 1.00
CA SER A 12 -17.91 11.22 0.43
C SER A 12 -17.13 12.33 1.12
N TYR A 13 -17.00 13.46 0.46
CA TYR A 13 -16.41 14.67 1.01
C TYR A 13 -17.35 15.85 0.75
N ALA A 14 -17.29 16.86 1.61
CA ALA A 14 -18.01 18.11 1.38
C ALA A 14 -17.47 18.79 0.10
N ALA A 15 -18.38 19.18 -0.78
CA ALA A 15 -18.01 19.93 -1.96
C ALA A 15 -18.00 21.45 -1.66
N PRO A 16 -17.17 22.25 -2.36
CA PRO A 16 -17.05 23.70 -2.13
C PRO A 16 -18.36 24.48 -2.26
N ASP A 17 -19.31 23.95 -3.05
CA ASP A 17 -20.63 24.51 -3.28
C ASP A 17 -21.67 24.14 -2.20
N GLY A 18 -21.24 23.48 -1.13
CA GLY A 18 -22.09 23.01 -0.04
C GLY A 18 -22.76 21.66 -0.31
N GLY A 19 -22.50 21.05 -1.48
CA GLY A 19 -22.96 19.72 -1.82
C GLY A 19 -22.10 18.61 -1.21
N THR A 20 -22.37 17.37 -1.61
CA THR A 20 -21.59 16.19 -1.24
C THR A 20 -21.02 15.53 -2.49
N ASN A 21 -19.70 15.35 -2.53
CA ASN A 21 -19.02 14.63 -3.60
C ASN A 21 -18.71 13.20 -3.15
N VAL A 22 -19.38 12.22 -3.75
CA VAL A 22 -19.09 10.80 -3.52
C VAL A 22 -17.83 10.44 -4.30
N VAL A 23 -16.78 9.96 -3.60
CA VAL A 23 -15.50 9.60 -4.20
C VAL A 23 -15.34 8.09 -4.30
N VAL A 24 -15.91 7.34 -3.35
CA VAL A 24 -15.92 5.88 -3.36
C VAL A 24 -17.35 5.38 -3.16
N ASP A 25 -17.82 4.53 -4.07
CA ASP A 25 -19.05 3.73 -3.98
C ASP A 25 -18.79 2.36 -4.60
N VAL A 26 -18.21 1.46 -3.79
CA VAL A 26 -17.81 0.11 -4.21
C VAL A 26 -18.77 -0.90 -3.60
N PRO A 27 -19.65 -1.53 -4.41
CA PRO A 27 -20.61 -2.51 -3.94
C PRO A 27 -19.97 -3.76 -3.34
N GLU A 28 -18.95 -4.28 -4.04
CA GLU A 28 -18.23 -5.49 -3.63
C GLU A 28 -16.81 -5.48 -4.20
N PHE A 29 -15.85 -5.93 -3.38
CA PHE A 29 -14.49 -6.24 -3.81
C PHE A 29 -13.93 -7.36 -2.93
N ARG A 30 -13.18 -8.29 -3.53
CA ARG A 30 -12.52 -9.38 -2.81
C ARG A 30 -11.09 -9.56 -3.28
N LEU A 31 -10.21 -9.85 -2.32
CA LEU A 31 -8.82 -10.22 -2.60
C LEU A 31 -8.46 -11.48 -1.81
N GLU A 32 -8.02 -12.50 -2.51
CA GLU A 32 -7.57 -13.74 -1.88
C GLU A 32 -6.19 -13.57 -1.23
N ALA A 33 -5.88 -14.45 -0.27
CA ALA A 33 -4.56 -14.48 0.33
C ALA A 33 -3.49 -14.76 -0.73
N GLN A 34 -2.36 -14.06 -0.63
CA GLN A 34 -1.22 -14.15 -1.55
C GLN A 34 -1.51 -13.74 -3.00
N ALA A 35 -2.74 -13.33 -3.32
CA ALA A 35 -3.06 -12.83 -4.65
C ALA A 35 -2.35 -11.49 -4.94
N GLN A 36 -2.01 -11.27 -6.20
CA GLN A 36 -1.46 -10.01 -6.69
C GLN A 36 -2.42 -9.41 -7.71
N VAL A 37 -3.06 -8.31 -7.33
CA VAL A 37 -4.08 -7.64 -8.15
C VAL A 37 -3.68 -6.20 -8.38
N ALA A 38 -3.80 -5.73 -9.62
CA ALA A 38 -3.67 -4.34 -9.96
C ALA A 38 -5.03 -3.71 -10.27
N LEU A 39 -5.28 -2.51 -9.77
CA LEU A 39 -6.42 -1.70 -10.13
C LEU A 39 -5.95 -0.57 -11.04
N SER A 40 -6.50 -0.51 -12.24
CA SER A 40 -6.29 0.62 -13.15
C SER A 40 -7.33 1.70 -12.88
N GLY A 41 -6.92 2.96 -13.06
CA GLY A 41 -7.85 4.09 -12.96
C GLY A 41 -7.18 5.41 -13.27
N GLU A 42 -7.93 6.34 -13.83
CA GLU A 42 -7.46 7.70 -14.13
C GLU A 42 -7.17 8.50 -12.86
N SER A 43 -6.49 9.64 -13.01
CA SER A 43 -6.30 10.58 -11.90
C SER A 43 -7.68 11.07 -11.41
N GLY A 44 -7.86 11.13 -10.10
CA GLY A 44 -9.13 11.53 -9.50
C GLY A 44 -10.20 10.43 -9.39
N SER A 45 -9.97 9.21 -9.88
CA SER A 45 -10.95 8.10 -9.81
C SER A 45 -11.15 7.50 -8.39
N GLY A 46 -10.51 8.07 -7.37
CA GLY A 46 -10.65 7.61 -5.98
C GLY A 46 -9.65 6.53 -5.54
N LYS A 47 -8.60 6.22 -6.32
CA LYS A 47 -7.59 5.18 -6.03
C LYS A 47 -6.99 5.31 -4.64
N THR A 48 -6.38 6.45 -4.35
CA THR A 48 -5.75 6.71 -3.04
C THR A 48 -6.77 6.67 -1.91
N THR A 49 -7.99 7.20 -2.13
CA THR A 49 -9.07 7.14 -1.13
C THR A 49 -9.47 5.70 -0.84
N PHE A 50 -9.60 4.88 -1.89
CA PHE A 50 -9.94 3.46 -1.74
C PHE A 50 -8.87 2.70 -0.96
N LEU A 51 -7.57 2.88 -1.29
CA LEU A 51 -6.49 2.27 -0.53
C LEU A 51 -6.45 2.77 0.93
N ASN A 52 -6.67 4.05 1.17
CA ASN A 52 -6.69 4.63 2.53
C ASN A 52 -7.85 4.11 3.39
N LEU A 53 -9.00 3.81 2.78
CA LEU A 53 -10.11 3.12 3.46
C LEU A 53 -9.73 1.70 3.85
N ILE A 54 -9.13 0.93 2.93
CA ILE A 54 -8.64 -0.43 3.19
C ILE A 54 -7.57 -0.42 4.28
N ALA A 55 -6.66 0.56 4.25
CA ALA A 55 -5.62 0.72 5.27
C ALA A 55 -6.17 1.16 6.63
N GLY A 56 -7.46 1.53 6.74
CA GLY A 56 -8.02 2.09 7.94
C GLY A 56 -7.47 3.47 8.32
N ILE A 57 -6.81 4.17 7.38
CA ILE A 57 -6.38 5.57 7.53
C ILE A 57 -7.61 6.48 7.50
N LEU A 58 -8.55 6.17 6.62
CA LEU A 58 -9.84 6.84 6.52
C LEU A 58 -10.95 5.92 7.05
N ALA A 59 -11.93 6.50 7.71
CA ALA A 59 -13.16 5.81 8.06
C ALA A 59 -14.17 5.93 6.91
N PRO A 60 -14.85 4.84 6.51
CA PRO A 60 -15.93 4.92 5.54
C PRO A 60 -17.16 5.63 6.14
N ASP A 61 -18.01 6.18 5.29
CA ASP A 61 -19.30 6.75 5.70
C ASP A 61 -20.32 5.62 5.90
N SER A 62 -20.21 4.55 5.11
CA SER A 62 -21.01 3.33 5.26
C SER A 62 -20.32 2.14 4.59
N GLY A 63 -20.84 0.93 4.84
CA GLY A 63 -20.33 -0.31 4.30
C GLY A 63 -19.41 -1.04 5.27
N SER A 64 -18.80 -2.13 4.78
CA SER A 64 -17.97 -3.06 5.56
C SER A 64 -16.62 -3.27 4.87
N ILE A 65 -15.57 -3.33 5.65
CA ILE A 65 -14.21 -3.72 5.22
C ILE A 65 -13.73 -4.80 6.19
N LYS A 66 -13.66 -6.03 5.73
CA LYS A 66 -13.09 -7.13 6.51
C LYS A 66 -11.70 -7.48 6.01
N LEU A 67 -10.73 -7.41 6.91
CA LEU A 67 -9.35 -7.83 6.65
C LEU A 67 -9.01 -9.04 7.51
N ASN A 68 -8.68 -10.16 6.89
CA ASN A 68 -8.42 -11.42 7.56
C ASN A 68 -9.55 -11.82 8.56
N GLY A 69 -10.80 -11.61 8.14
CA GLY A 69 -12.00 -11.88 8.93
C GLY A 69 -12.39 -10.80 9.97
N LEU A 70 -11.52 -9.80 10.20
CA LEU A 70 -11.77 -8.72 11.15
C LEU A 70 -12.43 -7.52 10.46
N GLU A 71 -13.60 -7.07 10.97
CA GLU A 71 -14.29 -5.87 10.48
C GLU A 71 -13.57 -4.60 10.94
N LEU A 72 -13.15 -3.76 9.99
CA LEU A 72 -12.39 -2.53 10.25
C LEU A 72 -13.29 -1.30 10.44
N ALA A 73 -14.44 -1.24 9.77
CA ALA A 73 -15.28 -0.04 9.71
C ALA A 73 -15.80 0.37 11.09
N GLY A 74 -16.07 -0.61 11.98
CA GLY A 74 -16.56 -0.36 13.34
C GLY A 74 -15.47 -0.19 14.41
N LEU A 75 -14.18 -0.32 14.05
CA LEU A 75 -13.11 -0.23 15.04
C LEU A 75 -12.84 1.22 15.47
N ARG A 76 -12.46 1.40 16.74
CA ARG A 76 -11.87 2.66 17.21
C ARG A 76 -10.52 2.89 16.51
N GLU A 77 -10.10 4.14 16.37
CA GLU A 77 -8.88 4.54 15.68
C GLU A 77 -7.64 3.75 16.17
N SER A 78 -7.43 3.67 17.48
CA SER A 78 -6.29 2.93 18.05
C SER A 78 -6.28 1.43 17.71
N ALA A 79 -7.45 0.83 17.54
CA ALA A 79 -7.57 -0.57 17.12
C ALA A 79 -7.26 -0.72 15.62
N ARG A 80 -7.73 0.21 14.77
CA ARG A 80 -7.38 0.26 13.34
C ARG A 80 -5.88 0.46 13.15
N ASP A 81 -5.25 1.35 13.95
CA ASP A 81 -3.81 1.59 13.92
C ASP A 81 -3.00 0.32 14.22
N ARG A 82 -3.44 -0.44 15.21
CA ARG A 82 -2.81 -1.73 15.55
C ARG A 82 -2.95 -2.74 14.42
N VAL A 83 -4.12 -2.86 13.80
CA VAL A 83 -4.34 -3.75 12.65
C VAL A 83 -3.46 -3.31 11.48
N ARG A 84 -3.44 -2.02 11.17
CA ARG A 84 -2.57 -1.46 10.12
C ARG A 84 -1.10 -1.80 10.39
N ALA A 85 -0.61 -1.53 11.60
CA ALA A 85 0.78 -1.76 11.96
C ALA A 85 1.21 -3.23 11.86
N THR A 86 0.31 -4.19 12.10
CA THR A 86 0.65 -5.61 12.16
C THR A 86 0.26 -6.41 10.93
N THR A 87 -0.64 -5.88 10.08
CA THR A 87 -1.25 -6.67 8.99
C THR A 87 -1.05 -6.03 7.62
N ILE A 88 -0.84 -4.71 7.55
CA ILE A 88 -0.75 -3.97 6.30
C ILE A 88 0.63 -3.36 6.12
N GLY A 89 1.25 -3.58 4.96
CA GLY A 89 2.37 -2.79 4.47
C GLY A 89 1.86 -1.75 3.47
N TYR A 90 2.34 -0.51 3.53
CA TYR A 90 1.91 0.53 2.59
C TYR A 90 3.12 1.13 1.87
N ILE A 91 3.08 1.09 0.54
CA ILE A 91 4.05 1.72 -0.36
C ILE A 91 3.36 2.94 -0.98
N PHE A 92 3.84 4.13 -0.63
CA PHE A 92 3.29 5.41 -1.09
C PHE A 92 3.98 5.87 -2.37
N GLN A 93 3.28 6.66 -3.17
CA GLN A 93 3.81 7.28 -4.37
C GLN A 93 5.06 8.15 -4.09
N THR A 94 5.07 8.90 -2.98
CA THR A 94 6.16 9.80 -2.58
C THR A 94 7.12 9.19 -1.57
N PHE A 95 7.16 7.86 -1.45
CA PHE A 95 7.98 7.05 -0.53
C PHE A 95 7.76 7.33 0.95
N ASN A 96 7.47 8.57 1.35
CA ASN A 96 7.25 9.02 2.74
C ASN A 96 8.35 8.57 3.71
N LEU A 97 9.62 8.65 3.27
CA LEU A 97 10.77 8.40 4.14
C LEU A 97 11.01 9.58 5.06
N LEU A 98 11.32 9.30 6.32
CA LEU A 98 11.73 10.33 7.27
C LEU A 98 13.15 10.79 6.93
N GLN A 99 13.29 12.07 6.57
CA GLN A 99 14.53 12.63 6.03
C GLN A 99 15.68 12.70 7.03
N GLY A 100 15.37 12.75 8.33
CA GLY A 100 16.35 12.73 9.43
C GLY A 100 16.79 11.34 9.88
N TYR A 101 16.25 10.27 9.29
CA TYR A 101 16.51 8.88 9.64
C TYR A 101 17.23 8.17 8.50
N THR A 102 18.18 7.31 8.84
CA THR A 102 18.88 6.46 7.88
C THR A 102 17.94 5.43 7.24
N ALA A 103 18.40 4.74 6.19
CA ALA A 103 17.64 3.66 5.56
C ALA A 103 17.24 2.58 6.60
N LEU A 104 18.17 2.17 7.45
CA LEU A 104 17.89 1.18 8.50
C LEU A 104 16.88 1.71 9.53
N GLU A 105 17.03 2.95 9.98
CA GLU A 105 16.12 3.55 10.95
C GLU A 105 14.71 3.74 10.39
N ASN A 106 14.57 4.09 9.09
CA ASN A 106 13.26 4.13 8.43
C ASN A 106 12.54 2.78 8.45
N VAL A 107 13.26 1.67 8.27
CA VAL A 107 12.68 0.32 8.34
C VAL A 107 12.35 -0.03 9.79
N LEU A 108 13.26 0.23 10.74
CA LEU A 108 13.05 -0.03 12.17
C LEU A 108 11.85 0.75 12.74
N LEU A 109 11.65 1.99 12.29
CA LEU A 109 10.50 2.79 12.70
C LEU A 109 9.18 2.11 12.27
N GLY A 110 9.14 1.54 11.07
CA GLY A 110 7.98 0.74 10.64
C GLY A 110 7.66 -0.41 11.59
N MET A 111 8.68 -1.02 12.19
CA MET A 111 8.53 -2.10 13.17
C MET A 111 8.06 -1.63 14.55
N SER A 112 8.34 -0.38 14.93
CA SER A 112 8.07 0.14 16.27
C SER A 112 6.58 0.18 16.63
N PHE A 113 5.71 0.19 15.63
CA PHE A 113 4.25 0.18 15.81
C PHE A 113 3.65 -1.23 15.76
N GLY A 114 4.48 -2.25 15.50
CA GLY A 114 4.11 -3.66 15.39
C GLY A 114 4.62 -4.51 16.57
N PRO A 115 5.09 -5.74 16.31
CA PRO A 115 5.59 -6.67 17.33
C PRO A 115 6.87 -6.19 18.05
N GLY A 116 7.53 -5.17 17.53
CA GLY A 116 8.78 -4.63 18.05
C GLY A 116 9.90 -4.59 17.02
N ALA A 117 10.94 -3.81 17.32
CA ALA A 117 12.06 -3.62 16.41
C ALA A 117 12.97 -4.87 16.37
N ASP A 118 13.09 -5.45 15.18
CA ASP A 118 14.02 -6.55 14.86
C ASP A 118 15.10 -6.03 13.91
N ARG A 119 16.25 -5.66 14.49
CA ARG A 119 17.35 -5.02 13.73
C ARG A 119 17.96 -5.96 12.70
N GLU A 120 18.08 -7.24 13.01
CA GLU A 120 18.67 -8.21 12.07
C GLU A 120 17.72 -8.49 10.90
N PHE A 121 16.42 -8.58 11.17
CA PHE A 121 15.43 -8.69 10.11
C PHE A 121 15.38 -7.42 9.25
N ALA A 122 15.46 -6.21 9.83
CA ALA A 122 15.54 -4.96 9.10
C ALA A 122 16.75 -4.90 8.15
N LYS A 123 17.93 -5.36 8.61
CA LYS A 123 19.13 -5.49 7.76
C LYS A 123 18.92 -6.52 6.64
N ALA A 124 18.31 -7.66 6.95
CA ALA A 124 18.02 -8.69 5.96
C ALA A 124 17.08 -8.17 4.86
N LEU A 125 16.04 -7.39 5.22
CA LEU A 125 15.15 -6.74 4.25
C LEU A 125 15.91 -5.75 3.37
N LEU A 126 16.76 -4.90 3.96
CA LEU A 126 17.56 -3.94 3.18
C LEU A 126 18.57 -4.64 2.26
N LYS A 127 19.19 -5.71 2.71
CA LYS A 127 20.05 -6.57 1.87
C LYS A 127 19.24 -7.18 0.73
N ARG A 128 18.03 -7.69 1.01
CA ARG A 128 17.14 -8.28 0.00
C ARG A 128 16.78 -7.30 -1.12
N VAL A 129 16.63 -6.01 -0.80
CA VAL A 129 16.39 -4.97 -1.78
C VAL A 129 17.68 -4.35 -2.37
N GLY A 130 18.85 -4.93 -2.09
CA GLY A 130 20.15 -4.51 -2.63
C GLY A 130 20.73 -3.24 -2.00
N LEU A 131 20.45 -3.01 -0.70
CA LEU A 131 20.89 -1.82 0.05
C LEU A 131 21.75 -2.16 1.28
N ASP A 132 22.41 -3.32 1.31
CA ASP A 132 23.28 -3.75 2.39
C ASP A 132 24.44 -2.78 2.67
N ALA A 133 25.03 -2.17 1.63
CA ALA A 133 26.07 -1.15 1.75
C ALA A 133 25.51 0.27 2.09
N LYS A 134 24.18 0.43 2.20
CA LYS A 134 23.51 1.73 2.35
C LYS A 134 22.73 1.91 3.65
N LEU A 135 22.88 1.01 4.62
CA LEU A 135 22.11 0.99 5.86
C LEU A 135 22.11 2.31 6.61
N ASN A 136 23.24 3.00 6.65
CA ASN A 136 23.44 4.24 7.40
C ASN A 136 23.28 5.52 6.55
N HIS A 137 22.82 5.40 5.28
CA HIS A 137 22.59 6.56 4.43
C HIS A 137 21.24 7.19 4.74
N LEU A 138 21.22 8.51 4.76
CA LEU A 138 19.99 9.32 4.83
C LEU A 138 19.28 9.31 3.46
N PRO A 139 17.95 9.52 3.38
CA PRO A 139 17.24 9.55 2.10
C PRO A 139 17.85 10.49 1.07
N ARG A 140 18.32 11.67 1.45
CA ARG A 140 19.00 12.64 0.57
C ARG A 140 20.31 12.14 -0.05
N GLN A 141 20.88 11.07 0.47
CA GLN A 141 22.12 10.42 -0.02
C GLN A 141 21.84 9.19 -0.89
N LEU A 142 20.56 8.89 -1.12
CA LEU A 142 20.07 7.77 -1.91
C LEU A 142 19.45 8.28 -3.21
N SER A 143 19.66 7.54 -4.30
CA SER A 143 18.91 7.80 -5.53
C SER A 143 17.41 7.55 -5.34
N THR A 144 16.57 8.07 -6.22
CA THR A 144 15.11 7.88 -6.20
C THR A 144 14.75 6.39 -6.15
N GLY A 145 15.40 5.55 -6.99
CA GLY A 145 15.19 4.10 -6.97
C GLY A 145 15.64 3.44 -5.67
N GLN A 146 16.73 3.93 -5.04
CA GLN A 146 17.17 3.44 -3.73
C GLN A 146 16.20 3.84 -2.61
N GLN A 147 15.66 5.05 -2.65
CA GLN A 147 14.62 5.49 -1.71
C GLN A 147 13.36 4.61 -1.83
N GLN A 148 12.95 4.28 -3.06
CA GLN A 148 11.85 3.34 -3.32
C GLN A 148 12.13 1.97 -2.67
N ARG A 149 13.34 1.44 -2.83
CA ARG A 149 13.74 0.14 -2.22
C ARG A 149 13.69 0.20 -0.70
N VAL A 150 14.06 1.31 -0.06
CA VAL A 150 13.86 1.51 1.40
C VAL A 150 12.38 1.50 1.76
N ALA A 151 11.51 2.17 0.98
CA ALA A 151 10.07 2.18 1.22
C ALA A 151 9.45 0.78 1.10
N VAL A 152 9.92 -0.04 0.14
CA VAL A 152 9.52 -1.45 0.01
C VAL A 152 9.95 -2.25 1.24
N ALA A 153 11.21 -2.14 1.67
CA ALA A 153 11.70 -2.82 2.88
C ALA A 153 10.90 -2.43 4.13
N ARG A 154 10.59 -1.13 4.29
CA ARG A 154 9.76 -0.64 5.39
C ARG A 154 8.34 -1.20 5.35
N ALA A 155 7.73 -1.30 4.17
CA ALA A 155 6.39 -1.86 4.02
C ALA A 155 6.32 -3.34 4.45
N LEU A 156 7.40 -4.10 4.29
CA LEU A 156 7.50 -5.51 4.66
C LEU A 156 8.00 -5.74 6.10
N ALA A 157 8.35 -4.68 6.81
CA ALA A 157 9.03 -4.74 8.11
C ALA A 157 8.27 -5.54 9.18
N ASN A 158 6.95 -5.48 9.18
CA ASN A 158 6.09 -6.19 10.12
C ASN A 158 5.51 -7.51 9.56
N ARG A 159 6.10 -8.07 8.50
CA ARG A 159 5.60 -9.29 7.83
C ARG A 159 4.09 -9.21 7.53
N PRO A 160 3.65 -8.18 6.79
CA PRO A 160 2.23 -7.93 6.55
C PRO A 160 1.58 -9.06 5.78
N LYS A 161 0.27 -9.24 5.95
CA LYS A 161 -0.53 -10.13 5.11
C LYS A 161 -0.99 -9.46 3.81
N LEU A 162 -1.09 -8.14 3.82
CA LEU A 162 -1.51 -7.32 2.69
C LEU A 162 -0.52 -6.18 2.48
N VAL A 163 -0.02 -6.03 1.26
CA VAL A 163 0.72 -4.85 0.82
C VAL A 163 -0.19 -4.04 -0.09
N LEU A 164 -0.36 -2.77 0.26
CA LEU A 164 -1.03 -1.76 -0.55
C LEU A 164 0.04 -0.89 -1.24
N ALA A 165 -0.10 -0.67 -2.54
CA ALA A 165 0.85 0.14 -3.29
C ALA A 165 0.10 1.20 -4.12
N ASP A 166 0.31 2.46 -3.77
CA ASP A 166 -0.30 3.62 -4.42
C ASP A 166 0.69 4.24 -5.40
N GLU A 167 0.50 4.00 -6.71
CA GLU A 167 1.36 4.51 -7.79
C GLU A 167 2.86 4.38 -7.46
N PRO A 168 3.36 3.20 -7.06
CA PRO A 168 4.67 3.05 -6.42
C PRO A 168 5.85 3.39 -7.33
N THR A 169 5.62 3.55 -8.63
CA THR A 169 6.64 3.83 -9.64
C THR A 169 6.50 5.21 -10.29
N GLY A 170 5.52 6.00 -9.87
CA GLY A 170 5.19 7.28 -10.53
C GLY A 170 6.32 8.33 -10.51
N ASN A 171 7.33 8.16 -9.66
CA ASN A 171 8.50 9.05 -9.57
C ASN A 171 9.78 8.44 -10.16
N LEU A 172 9.68 7.32 -10.87
CA LEU A 172 10.81 6.59 -11.46
C LEU A 172 10.80 6.69 -12.98
N ASP A 173 11.96 6.61 -13.60
CA ASP A 173 12.05 6.36 -15.04
C ASP A 173 11.63 4.91 -15.37
N HIS A 174 11.37 4.64 -16.64
CA HIS A 174 10.83 3.36 -17.10
C HIS A 174 11.64 2.13 -16.66
N THR A 175 12.99 2.21 -16.71
CA THR A 175 13.86 1.10 -16.32
C THR A 175 13.77 0.84 -14.83
N ASN A 176 13.91 1.88 -14.01
CA ASN A 176 13.78 1.78 -12.56
C ASN A 176 12.36 1.38 -12.12
N ALA A 177 11.32 1.84 -12.83
CA ALA A 177 9.94 1.47 -12.57
C ALA A 177 9.72 -0.04 -12.74
N ARG A 178 10.23 -0.61 -13.82
CA ARG A 178 10.12 -2.05 -14.12
C ARG A 178 10.83 -2.90 -13.06
N GLU A 179 12.06 -2.51 -12.69
CA GLU A 179 12.82 -3.21 -11.65
C GLU A 179 12.13 -3.11 -10.27
N ALA A 180 11.64 -1.92 -9.91
CA ALA A 180 10.94 -1.71 -8.64
C ALA A 180 9.68 -2.57 -8.55
N MET A 181 8.89 -2.67 -9.63
CA MET A 181 7.70 -3.52 -9.65
C MET A 181 8.04 -5.00 -9.53
N ALA A 182 9.05 -5.48 -10.26
CA ALA A 182 9.50 -6.86 -10.13
C ALA A 182 9.93 -7.16 -8.68
N LEU A 183 10.69 -6.25 -8.06
CA LEU A 183 11.12 -6.36 -6.66
C LEU A 183 9.94 -6.38 -5.69
N ILE A 184 8.95 -5.48 -5.83
CA ILE A 184 7.76 -5.43 -4.97
C ILE A 184 6.99 -6.74 -5.07
N ARG A 185 6.73 -7.22 -6.27
CA ARG A 185 5.98 -8.46 -6.52
C ARG A 185 6.67 -9.68 -5.95
N GLU A 186 7.99 -9.79 -6.17
CA GLU A 186 8.78 -10.90 -5.66
C GLU A 186 8.86 -10.87 -4.13
N ALA A 187 9.13 -9.69 -3.54
CA ALA A 187 9.19 -9.53 -2.10
C ALA A 187 7.84 -9.85 -1.41
N CYS A 188 6.70 -9.48 -2.02
CA CYS A 188 5.38 -9.88 -1.52
C CYS A 188 5.20 -11.40 -1.58
N ARG A 189 5.59 -12.04 -2.69
CA ARG A 189 5.48 -13.51 -2.86
C ARG A 189 6.32 -14.26 -1.82
N GLU A 190 7.57 -13.85 -1.61
CA GLU A 190 8.48 -14.47 -0.63
C GLU A 190 7.97 -14.35 0.80
N ASN A 191 7.30 -13.23 1.12
CA ASN A 191 6.73 -13.01 2.45
C ASN A 191 5.31 -13.55 2.60
N GLY A 192 4.74 -14.21 1.57
CA GLY A 192 3.37 -14.73 1.60
C GLY A 192 2.30 -13.64 1.70
N ALA A 193 2.63 -12.40 1.33
CA ALA A 193 1.72 -11.26 1.37
C ALA A 193 0.92 -11.15 0.06
N ALA A 194 -0.36 -10.82 0.16
CA ALA A 194 -1.13 -10.34 -0.99
C ALA A 194 -0.69 -8.94 -1.38
N LEU A 195 -0.80 -8.60 -2.66
CA LEU A 195 -0.49 -7.27 -3.19
C LEU A 195 -1.71 -6.68 -3.87
N LEU A 196 -2.15 -5.52 -3.41
CA LEU A 196 -3.13 -4.67 -4.09
C LEU A 196 -2.44 -3.38 -4.53
N LEU A 197 -2.26 -3.25 -5.83
CA LEU A 197 -1.63 -2.09 -6.44
C LEU A 197 -2.68 -1.23 -7.15
N VAL A 198 -2.53 0.08 -7.08
CA VAL A 198 -3.25 1.00 -7.98
C VAL A 198 -2.26 1.72 -8.86
N SER A 199 -2.54 1.79 -10.17
CA SER A 199 -1.73 2.52 -11.13
C SER A 199 -2.54 2.93 -12.36
N HIS A 200 -2.06 3.95 -13.06
CA HIS A 200 -2.52 4.34 -14.39
C HIS A 200 -1.48 3.97 -15.49
N ASP A 201 -0.31 3.50 -15.11
CA ASP A 201 0.77 3.12 -16.01
C ASP A 201 0.52 1.74 -16.62
N ARG A 202 0.39 1.70 -17.96
CA ARG A 202 0.12 0.47 -18.73
C ARG A 202 1.25 -0.55 -18.64
N GLU A 203 2.52 -0.12 -18.54
CA GLU A 203 3.66 -1.02 -18.42
C GLU A 203 3.68 -1.71 -17.05
N VAL A 204 3.31 -0.98 -16.01
CA VAL A 204 3.14 -1.53 -14.66
C VAL A 204 1.98 -2.53 -14.63
N LEU A 205 0.83 -2.15 -15.15
CA LEU A 205 -0.36 -3.00 -15.21
C LEU A 205 -0.11 -4.28 -16.01
N GLY A 206 0.64 -4.18 -17.12
CA GLY A 206 0.99 -5.32 -17.97
C GLY A 206 1.83 -6.41 -17.28
N GLN A 207 2.37 -6.13 -16.09
CA GLN A 207 3.08 -7.13 -15.29
C GLN A 207 2.16 -7.99 -14.42
N PHE A 208 0.87 -7.69 -14.34
CA PHE A 208 -0.11 -8.41 -13.52
C PHE A 208 -1.00 -9.29 -14.36
N GLU A 209 -1.24 -10.51 -13.89
CA GLU A 209 -2.21 -11.43 -14.49
C GLU A 209 -3.66 -11.01 -14.21
N SER A 210 -3.89 -10.37 -13.04
CA SER A 210 -5.19 -9.87 -12.62
C SER A 210 -5.17 -8.34 -12.59
N VAL A 211 -5.80 -7.74 -13.59
CA VAL A 211 -5.99 -6.29 -13.67
C VAL A 211 -7.49 -6.00 -13.70
N GLN A 212 -7.95 -5.13 -12.82
CA GLN A 212 -9.34 -4.67 -12.77
C GLN A 212 -9.40 -3.16 -12.94
N GLU A 213 -10.44 -2.66 -13.57
CA GLU A 213 -10.66 -1.21 -13.71
C GLU A 213 -11.42 -0.70 -12.48
N LEU A 214 -10.81 0.23 -11.73
CA LEU A 214 -11.47 0.82 -10.58
C LEU A 214 -12.77 1.54 -10.97
N GLY A 215 -12.83 2.15 -12.16
CA GLY A 215 -14.05 2.79 -12.67
C GLY A 215 -15.23 1.84 -12.88
N LYS A 216 -14.98 0.54 -13.07
CA LYS A 216 -16.04 -0.49 -13.12
C LYS A 216 -16.48 -0.96 -11.75
N LEU A 217 -15.57 -0.90 -10.76
CA LEU A 217 -15.83 -1.29 -9.38
C LEU A 217 -16.46 -0.13 -8.58
N ASN A 218 -15.98 1.08 -8.82
CA ASN A 218 -16.39 2.30 -8.12
C ASN A 218 -17.45 3.05 -8.93
N ARG A 219 -18.70 2.97 -8.50
CA ARG A 219 -19.84 3.64 -9.14
C ARG A 219 -19.78 5.17 -9.07
N ALA A 220 -18.92 5.70 -8.18
CA ALA A 220 -18.69 7.14 -8.08
C ALA A 220 -17.69 7.66 -9.12
N ALA A 221 -16.86 6.79 -9.72
CA ALA A 221 -15.96 7.17 -10.80
C ALA A 221 -16.76 7.45 -12.07
N LYS A 222 -16.71 8.70 -12.53
CA LYS A 222 -17.33 9.13 -13.78
C LYS A 222 -16.32 9.08 -14.92
#